data_e385a1db80838e7893873bc4308879c2
#
_entry.id   e385a1db80838e7893873bc4308879c2
#
_cell.length_a   1.000
_cell.length_b   1.000
_cell.length_c   1.000
_cell.angle_alpha   90.00
_cell.angle_beta   90.00
_cell.angle_gamma   90.00
#
_symmetry.space_group_name_H-M   'P 1'
#
loop_
_entity.id
_entity.type
_entity.pdbx_description
1 polymer ?
#
loop_
_entity_poly.entity_id
_entity_poly.type
_entity_poly.pdbx_seq_one_letter_code
_entity_poly.pdbx_strand_id
1 'polypeptide(L)'
;PMAAQKLAGVKGMNDLLPQTSARWQRFEEIVASWARSYGYSQIRTPIVEPTPLFARGLGTVTDIVEKEMYSFRDALNGEELTLRPEGTAGVVRAVIEHNLLYDGPRRLWYLGPMFRHERPQRGRYRQFHQVGVEALGYGGPEVDAEVIAMGQRLWDDLGIEGLQLQINS
;
A
#
# COMPACT_ATOMS: atom_id res chain seq x y z
N PRO A 1 -32.56 15.36 29.26
CA PRO A 1 -31.32 15.68 28.59
C PRO A 1 -30.76 14.40 27.94
N MET A 2 -30.77 14.37 26.61
CA MET A 2 -30.12 13.30 25.87
C MET A 2 -28.63 13.37 26.21
N ALA A 3 -28.07 12.30 26.76
CA ALA A 3 -26.63 12.20 26.96
C ALA A 3 -25.95 12.36 25.61
N ALA A 4 -25.04 13.32 25.49
CA ALA A 4 -24.28 13.54 24.26
C ALA A 4 -23.57 12.24 23.90
N GLN A 5 -23.89 11.69 22.75
CA GLN A 5 -23.25 10.46 22.27
C GLN A 5 -21.75 10.72 22.09
N LYS A 6 -20.91 10.02 22.84
CA LYS A 6 -19.47 10.18 22.76
C LYS A 6 -18.99 9.78 21.37
N LEU A 7 -18.37 10.71 20.65
CA LEU A 7 -17.75 10.42 19.35
C LEU A 7 -16.58 9.46 19.55
N ALA A 8 -16.49 8.49 18.65
CA ALA A 8 -15.40 7.51 18.59
C ALA A 8 -14.92 7.41 17.15
N GLY A 9 -13.72 6.86 16.95
CA GLY A 9 -13.18 6.58 15.62
C GLY A 9 -14.04 5.60 14.83
N VAL A 10 -13.85 5.58 13.53
CA VAL A 10 -14.53 4.62 12.64
C VAL A 10 -14.03 3.21 12.97
N LYS A 11 -14.95 2.27 13.10
CA LYS A 11 -14.60 0.88 13.37
C LYS A 11 -13.68 0.31 12.31
N GLY A 12 -12.51 -0.19 12.71
CA GLY A 12 -11.50 -0.70 11.81
C GLY A 12 -10.50 0.35 11.30
N MET A 13 -10.63 1.60 11.76
CA MET A 13 -9.65 2.67 11.55
C MET A 13 -9.14 3.12 12.90
N ASN A 14 -7.89 2.78 13.22
CA ASN A 14 -7.35 2.90 14.58
C ASN A 14 -6.35 4.04 14.69
N ASP A 15 -6.41 4.77 15.80
CA ASP A 15 -5.41 5.74 16.16
C ASP A 15 -4.09 5.03 16.55
N LEU A 16 -2.98 5.58 16.09
CA LEU A 16 -1.65 5.17 16.56
C LEU A 16 -1.23 6.15 17.66
N LEU A 17 -1.45 5.75 18.91
CA LEU A 17 -1.15 6.57 20.07
C LEU A 17 0.37 6.68 20.27
N PRO A 18 0.87 7.70 21.03
CA PRO A 18 2.30 7.95 21.17
C PRO A 18 3.15 6.73 21.54
N GLN A 19 2.65 5.87 22.42
CA GLN A 19 3.35 4.63 22.82
C GLN A 19 3.50 3.65 21.64
N THR A 20 2.51 3.56 20.76
CA THR A 20 2.53 2.71 19.59
C THR A 20 3.30 3.38 18.44
N SER A 21 3.22 4.70 18.33
CA SER A 21 3.91 5.48 17.27
C SER A 21 5.43 5.29 17.31
N ALA A 22 6.04 5.14 18.47
CA ALA A 22 7.48 4.89 18.59
C ALA A 22 7.89 3.56 17.90
N ARG A 23 7.04 2.52 17.99
CA ARG A 23 7.26 1.25 17.30
C ARG A 23 7.09 1.40 15.79
N TRP A 24 6.12 2.21 15.36
CA TRP A 24 5.92 2.52 13.95
C TRP A 24 7.09 3.28 13.34
N GLN A 25 7.63 4.27 14.04
CA GLN A 25 8.83 4.99 13.61
C GLN A 25 10.01 4.02 13.40
N ARG A 26 10.22 3.10 14.35
CA ARG A 26 11.26 2.07 14.22
C ARG A 26 11.03 1.17 13.00
N PHE A 27 9.80 0.73 12.79
CA PHE A 27 9.41 -0.05 11.61
C PHE A 27 9.69 0.70 10.30
N GLU A 28 9.30 1.97 10.23
CA GLU A 28 9.51 2.83 9.06
C GLU A 28 11.00 3.04 8.75
N GLU A 29 11.82 3.22 9.77
CA GLU A 29 13.28 3.33 9.64
C GLU A 29 13.90 2.05 9.06
N ILE A 30 13.48 0.89 9.56
CA ILE A 30 13.95 -0.42 9.07
C ILE A 30 13.56 -0.60 7.60
N VAL A 31 12.30 -0.34 7.25
CA VAL A 31 11.80 -0.45 5.88
C VAL A 31 12.56 0.50 4.94
N ALA A 32 12.76 1.74 5.32
CA ALA A 32 13.48 2.72 4.51
C ALA A 32 14.95 2.32 4.29
N SER A 33 15.62 1.83 5.32
CA SER A 33 17.00 1.34 5.23
C SER A 33 17.10 0.10 4.34
N TRP A 34 16.20 -0.85 4.53
CA TRP A 34 16.09 -2.06 3.72
C TRP A 34 15.89 -1.74 2.24
N ALA A 35 14.93 -0.90 1.90
CA ALA A 35 14.65 -0.52 0.51
C ALA A 35 15.84 0.18 -0.15
N ARG A 36 16.49 1.12 0.56
CA ARG A 36 17.68 1.80 0.06
C ARG A 36 18.85 0.83 -0.20
N SER A 37 19.01 -0.19 0.62
CA SER A 37 20.11 -1.17 0.45
C SER A 37 20.00 -1.95 -0.85
N TYR A 38 18.81 -2.05 -1.44
CA TYR A 38 18.58 -2.67 -2.75
C TYR A 38 18.44 -1.65 -3.90
N GLY A 39 18.70 -0.37 -3.65
CA GLY A 39 18.65 0.67 -4.67
C GLY A 39 17.24 1.16 -5.01
N TYR A 40 16.25 0.93 -4.14
CA TYR A 40 14.89 1.44 -4.32
C TYR A 40 14.79 2.88 -3.82
N SER A 41 14.15 3.73 -4.62
CA SER A 41 13.80 5.11 -4.26
C SER A 41 12.36 5.19 -3.81
N GLN A 42 12.09 6.01 -2.80
CA GLN A 42 10.73 6.19 -2.31
C GLN A 42 9.88 6.97 -3.29
N ILE A 43 8.66 6.48 -3.52
CA ILE A 43 7.58 7.20 -4.18
C ILE A 43 6.41 7.36 -3.20
N ARG A 44 5.77 8.52 -3.21
CA ARG A 44 4.54 8.79 -2.45
C ARG A 44 3.46 9.25 -3.40
N THR A 45 2.38 8.49 -3.47
CA THR A 45 1.21 8.81 -4.29
C THR A 45 0.05 9.29 -3.40
N PRO A 46 -0.93 10.01 -3.95
CA PRO A 46 -2.08 10.45 -3.19
C PRO A 46 -2.89 9.30 -2.59
N ILE A 47 -3.54 9.56 -1.46
CA ILE A 47 -4.47 8.62 -0.83
C ILE A 47 -5.75 8.49 -1.66
N VAL A 48 -6.20 9.59 -2.25
CA VAL A 48 -7.39 9.64 -3.10
C VAL A 48 -6.96 9.58 -4.56
N GLU A 49 -7.59 8.68 -5.30
CA GLU A 49 -7.36 8.48 -6.73
C GLU A 49 -8.71 8.44 -7.49
N PRO A 50 -8.71 8.70 -8.80
CA PRO A 50 -9.89 8.48 -9.63
C PRO A 50 -10.37 7.03 -9.55
N THR A 51 -11.65 6.81 -9.32
CA THR A 51 -12.24 5.46 -9.23
C THR A 51 -11.89 4.57 -10.43
N PRO A 52 -11.91 5.06 -11.71
CA PRO A 52 -11.57 4.25 -12.87
C PRO A 52 -10.16 3.65 -12.85
N LEU A 53 -9.23 4.22 -12.07
CA LEU A 53 -7.89 3.65 -11.94
C LEU A 53 -7.92 2.21 -11.41
N PHE A 54 -8.78 1.95 -10.43
CA PHE A 54 -8.90 0.63 -9.81
C PHE A 54 -9.78 -0.33 -10.63
N ALA A 55 -10.73 0.19 -11.38
CA ALA A 55 -11.61 -0.60 -12.27
C ALA A 55 -10.85 -1.22 -13.46
N ARG A 56 -9.72 -0.64 -13.86
CA ARG A 56 -8.86 -1.14 -14.95
C ARG A 56 -7.79 -2.11 -14.47
N GLY A 57 -7.67 -2.31 -13.18
CA GLY A 57 -6.65 -3.16 -12.57
C GLY A 57 -6.94 -4.65 -12.76
N LEU A 58 -5.88 -5.40 -12.86
CA LEU A 58 -5.75 -6.85 -13.00
C LEU A 58 -6.86 -7.67 -12.31
N GLY A 59 -7.44 -8.62 -13.02
CA GLY A 59 -8.65 -9.41 -12.80
C GLY A 59 -8.92 -10.06 -11.43
N THR A 60 -7.95 -10.14 -10.52
CA THR A 60 -8.17 -10.59 -9.12
C THR A 60 -8.61 -9.45 -8.19
N VAL A 61 -8.50 -8.22 -8.64
CA VAL A 61 -8.87 -7.01 -7.90
C VAL A 61 -10.36 -6.68 -8.07
N THR A 62 -11.05 -7.26 -9.07
CA THR A 62 -12.43 -6.93 -9.41
C THR A 62 -13.42 -7.14 -8.28
N ASP A 63 -13.32 -8.22 -7.51
CA ASP A 63 -14.21 -8.45 -6.37
C ASP A 63 -13.92 -7.52 -5.18
N ILE A 64 -12.65 -7.16 -4.96
CA ILE A 64 -12.23 -6.20 -3.94
C ILE A 64 -12.67 -4.79 -4.35
N VAL A 65 -12.52 -4.46 -5.64
CA VAL A 65 -12.79 -3.15 -6.22
C VAL A 65 -14.25 -2.76 -6.12
N GLU A 66 -15.18 -3.67 -6.39
CA GLU A 66 -16.61 -3.33 -6.42
C GLU A 66 -17.28 -3.36 -5.04
N LYS A 67 -16.81 -4.20 -4.12
CA LYS A 67 -17.49 -4.47 -2.84
C LYS A 67 -16.82 -3.85 -1.62
N GLU A 68 -15.53 -3.53 -1.70
CA GLU A 68 -14.73 -3.16 -0.55
C GLU A 68 -14.05 -1.78 -0.67
N MET A 69 -14.32 -1.01 -1.72
CA MET A 69 -13.78 0.32 -1.89
C MET A 69 -14.60 1.39 -1.17
N TYR A 70 -13.90 2.37 -0.61
CA TYR A 70 -14.50 3.63 -0.17
C TYR A 70 -14.50 4.61 -1.32
N SER A 71 -15.63 4.71 -2.02
CA SER A 71 -15.80 5.61 -3.15
C SER A 71 -16.83 6.70 -2.85
N PHE A 72 -16.59 7.87 -3.41
CA PHE A 72 -17.48 9.03 -3.24
C PHE A 72 -17.45 9.91 -4.49
N ARG A 73 -18.46 10.75 -4.64
CA ARG A 73 -18.51 11.73 -5.71
C ARG A 73 -18.06 13.09 -5.18
N ASP A 74 -17.14 13.74 -5.89
CA ASP A 74 -16.72 15.10 -5.58
C ASP A 74 -17.90 16.06 -5.82
N ALA A 75 -18.30 16.78 -4.77
CA ALA A 75 -19.41 17.71 -4.83
C ALA A 75 -19.16 18.93 -5.74
N LEU A 76 -17.89 19.25 -6.02
CA LEU A 76 -17.52 20.40 -6.84
C LEU A 76 -17.63 20.12 -8.34
N ASN A 77 -17.22 18.95 -8.79
CA ASN A 77 -17.10 18.64 -10.21
C ASN A 77 -17.78 17.33 -10.63
N GLY A 78 -18.35 16.56 -9.70
CA GLY A 78 -19.01 15.29 -9.97
C GLY A 78 -18.08 14.12 -10.26
N GLU A 79 -16.77 14.28 -10.05
CA GLU A 79 -15.78 13.24 -10.28
C GLU A 79 -15.94 12.08 -9.28
N GLU A 80 -15.86 10.85 -9.76
CA GLU A 80 -15.86 9.65 -8.90
C GLU A 80 -14.46 9.39 -8.37
N LEU A 81 -14.32 9.43 -7.06
CA LEU A 81 -13.07 9.30 -6.32
C LEU A 81 -13.11 8.13 -5.36
N THR A 82 -11.93 7.56 -5.06
CA THR A 82 -11.79 6.40 -4.20
C THR A 82 -10.59 6.55 -3.28
N LEU A 83 -10.75 6.16 -2.01
CA LEU A 83 -9.63 5.94 -1.11
C LEU A 83 -8.88 4.69 -1.56
N ARG A 84 -7.60 4.81 -1.86
CA ARG A 84 -6.80 3.71 -2.44
C ARG A 84 -6.89 2.43 -1.62
N PRO A 85 -7.28 1.28 -2.24
CA PRO A 85 -7.33 -0.02 -1.57
C PRO A 85 -5.99 -0.76 -1.57
N GLU A 86 -5.03 -0.29 -2.39
CA GLU A 86 -3.68 -0.83 -2.57
C GLU A 86 -2.77 0.24 -3.20
N GLY A 87 -1.47 -0.02 -3.27
CA GLY A 87 -0.50 0.98 -3.71
C GLY A 87 -0.03 0.86 -5.15
N THR A 88 -0.08 -0.31 -5.76
CA THR A 88 0.50 -0.57 -7.10
C THR A 88 -0.13 0.29 -8.18
N ALA A 89 -1.45 0.39 -8.22
CA ALA A 89 -2.16 1.14 -9.26
C ALA A 89 -1.78 2.63 -9.29
N GLY A 90 -1.67 3.26 -8.11
CA GLY A 90 -1.24 4.65 -7.99
C GLY A 90 0.21 4.87 -8.43
N VAL A 91 1.10 3.93 -8.09
CA VAL A 91 2.50 3.99 -8.54
C VAL A 91 2.60 3.85 -10.05
N VAL A 92 1.90 2.89 -10.66
CA VAL A 92 1.90 2.70 -12.12
C VAL A 92 1.34 3.94 -12.83
N ARG A 93 0.23 4.51 -12.33
CA ARG A 93 -0.32 5.78 -12.85
C ARG A 93 0.74 6.90 -12.81
N ALA A 94 1.40 7.08 -11.69
CA ALA A 94 2.41 8.13 -11.53
C ALA A 94 3.61 7.91 -12.46
N VAL A 95 4.06 6.66 -12.63
CA VAL A 95 5.14 6.31 -13.56
C VAL A 95 4.78 6.66 -15.00
N ILE A 96 3.55 6.38 -15.43
CA ILE A 96 3.05 6.72 -16.77
C ILE A 96 2.89 8.23 -16.92
N GLU A 97 2.20 8.88 -15.99
CA GLU A 97 1.91 10.32 -16.03
C GLU A 97 3.18 11.18 -16.10
N HIS A 98 4.20 10.80 -15.33
CA HIS A 98 5.47 11.52 -15.26
C HIS A 98 6.56 10.94 -16.16
N ASN A 99 6.24 9.94 -16.99
CA ASN A 99 7.19 9.30 -17.91
C ASN A 99 8.49 8.84 -17.23
N LEU A 100 8.37 8.22 -16.08
CA LEU A 100 9.54 7.88 -15.24
C LEU A 100 10.45 6.80 -15.83
N LEU A 101 9.99 6.04 -16.83
CA LEU A 101 10.79 5.03 -17.51
C LEU A 101 11.55 5.56 -18.73
N TYR A 102 11.45 6.86 -19.05
CA TYR A 102 12.12 7.45 -20.20
C TYR A 102 13.62 7.18 -20.23
N ASP A 103 14.29 7.32 -19.08
CA ASP A 103 15.74 7.14 -18.93
C ASP A 103 16.15 5.71 -18.52
N GLY A 104 15.21 4.77 -18.49
CA GLY A 104 15.47 3.38 -18.12
C GLY A 104 14.63 2.86 -16.96
N PRO A 105 14.98 1.65 -16.47
CA PRO A 105 14.24 1.00 -15.40
C PRO A 105 14.20 1.79 -14.09
N ARG A 106 13.17 1.53 -13.28
CA ARG A 106 13.00 2.13 -11.96
C ARG A 106 12.74 1.08 -10.90
N ARG A 107 13.32 1.31 -9.73
CA ARG A 107 13.07 0.59 -8.49
C ARG A 107 12.44 1.57 -7.51
N LEU A 108 11.17 1.36 -7.22
CA LEU A 108 10.37 2.25 -6.38
C LEU A 108 9.82 1.49 -5.18
N TRP A 109 9.79 2.14 -4.03
CA TRP A 109 9.15 1.60 -2.85
C TRP A 109 8.19 2.63 -2.23
N TYR A 110 7.19 2.14 -1.53
CA TYR A 110 6.25 2.98 -0.82
C TYR A 110 5.83 2.33 0.51
N LEU A 111 5.40 3.17 1.41
CA LEU A 111 4.79 2.80 2.68
C LEU A 111 3.70 3.82 2.97
N GLY A 112 2.50 3.36 3.23
CA GLY A 112 1.42 4.26 3.57
C GLY A 112 0.10 3.55 3.85
N PRO A 113 -0.94 4.32 4.26
CA PRO A 113 -2.24 3.80 4.58
C PRO A 113 -3.01 3.42 3.32
N MET A 114 -3.75 2.31 3.42
CA MET A 114 -4.69 1.80 2.43
C MET A 114 -6.04 1.58 3.09
N PHE A 115 -7.11 1.50 2.29
CA PHE A 115 -8.48 1.49 2.80
C PHE A 115 -9.31 0.43 2.10
N ARG A 116 -9.95 -0.45 2.89
CA ARG A 116 -10.90 -1.45 2.37
C ARG A 116 -12.09 -1.57 3.32
N HIS A 117 -13.28 -1.47 2.78
CA HIS A 117 -14.53 -1.62 3.53
C HIS A 117 -14.85 -3.09 3.78
N GLU A 118 -14.06 -3.74 4.63
CA GLU A 118 -14.25 -5.13 5.05
C GLU A 118 -14.91 -5.23 6.42
N ARG A 119 -15.40 -6.42 6.78
CA ARG A 119 -15.75 -6.70 8.18
C ARG A 119 -14.46 -6.72 9.01
N PRO A 120 -14.31 -5.81 9.99
CA PRO A 120 -13.13 -5.81 10.84
C PRO A 120 -13.05 -7.11 11.64
N GLN A 121 -11.88 -7.74 11.61
CA GLN A 121 -11.55 -8.89 12.44
C GLN A 121 -10.07 -8.79 12.83
N ARG A 122 -9.61 -9.69 13.70
CA ARG A 122 -8.21 -9.67 14.14
C ARG A 122 -7.28 -9.78 12.92
N GLY A 123 -6.39 -8.78 12.76
CA GLY A 123 -5.46 -8.69 11.64
C GLY A 123 -6.05 -8.14 10.33
N ARG A 124 -7.35 -7.80 10.29
CA ARG A 124 -7.98 -7.15 9.16
C ARG A 124 -8.65 -5.85 9.60
N TYR A 125 -8.09 -4.73 9.16
CA TYR A 125 -8.59 -3.40 9.43
C TYR A 125 -9.12 -2.77 8.15
N ARG A 126 -9.97 -1.75 8.31
CA ARG A 126 -10.49 -0.94 7.19
C ARG A 126 -9.48 0.10 6.73
N GLN A 127 -8.63 0.56 7.65
CA GLN A 127 -7.42 1.31 7.35
C GLN A 127 -6.23 0.49 7.82
N PHE A 128 -5.32 0.19 6.90
CA PHE A 128 -4.11 -0.60 7.16
C PHE A 128 -2.93 -0.02 6.40
N HIS A 129 -1.72 -0.42 6.73
CA HIS A 129 -0.52 0.04 6.04
C HIS A 129 0.01 -1.04 5.10
N GLN A 130 0.46 -0.61 3.94
CA GLN A 130 1.17 -1.45 2.98
C GLN A 130 2.60 -0.95 2.81
N VAL A 131 3.55 -1.88 2.85
CA VAL A 131 4.88 -1.72 2.27
C VAL A 131 4.85 -2.38 0.91
N GLY A 132 5.28 -1.67 -0.12
CA GLY A 132 5.38 -2.22 -1.46
C GLY A 132 6.66 -1.83 -2.16
N VAL A 133 7.10 -2.69 -3.06
CA VAL A 133 8.20 -2.43 -4.00
C VAL A 133 7.71 -2.71 -5.41
N GLU A 134 8.10 -1.86 -6.34
CA GLU A 134 7.79 -1.98 -7.76
C GLU A 134 9.08 -1.88 -8.55
N ALA A 135 9.45 -2.96 -9.23
CA ALA A 135 10.58 -3.01 -10.16
C ALA A 135 10.03 -2.95 -11.59
N LEU A 136 10.24 -1.83 -12.25
CA LEU A 136 9.62 -1.52 -13.55
C LEU A 136 10.68 -1.36 -14.64
N GLY A 137 10.42 -1.94 -15.82
CA GLY A 137 11.32 -1.85 -16.97
C GLY A 137 12.43 -2.90 -16.99
N TYR A 138 12.33 -3.95 -16.18
CA TYR A 138 13.27 -5.07 -16.16
C TYR A 138 12.68 -6.26 -16.93
N GLY A 139 13.49 -6.91 -17.76
CA GLY A 139 13.05 -7.96 -18.67
C GLY A 139 13.40 -9.39 -18.28
N GLY A 140 14.08 -9.63 -17.16
CA GLY A 140 14.57 -10.95 -16.78
C GLY A 140 14.04 -11.44 -15.42
N PRO A 141 14.22 -12.74 -15.12
CA PRO A 141 13.78 -13.34 -13.85
C PRO A 141 14.67 -12.93 -12.67
N GLU A 142 15.80 -12.29 -12.90
CA GLU A 142 16.74 -11.88 -11.85
C GLU A 142 16.11 -10.89 -10.89
N VAL A 143 15.29 -9.97 -11.39
CA VAL A 143 14.61 -8.99 -10.55
C VAL A 143 13.52 -9.64 -9.71
N ASP A 144 12.84 -10.66 -10.21
CA ASP A 144 11.85 -11.43 -9.45
C ASP A 144 12.54 -12.18 -8.30
N ALA A 145 13.69 -12.81 -8.57
CA ALA A 145 14.49 -13.48 -7.54
C ALA A 145 15.00 -12.48 -6.49
N GLU A 146 15.42 -11.28 -6.90
CA GLU A 146 15.85 -10.21 -6.00
C GLU A 146 14.69 -9.76 -5.08
N VAL A 147 13.49 -9.55 -5.63
CA VAL A 147 12.31 -9.15 -4.83
C VAL A 147 11.97 -10.22 -3.78
N ILE A 148 12.05 -11.50 -4.14
CA ILE A 148 11.86 -12.60 -3.19
C ILE A 148 12.93 -12.56 -2.09
N ALA A 149 14.20 -12.41 -2.47
CA ALA A 149 15.30 -12.36 -1.51
C ALA A 149 15.22 -11.14 -0.58
N MET A 150 14.84 -9.96 -1.10
CA MET A 150 14.68 -8.76 -0.27
C MET A 150 13.50 -8.89 0.68
N GLY A 151 12.45 -9.64 0.33
CA GLY A 151 11.36 -9.97 1.24
C GLY A 151 11.86 -10.76 2.47
N GLN A 152 12.65 -11.81 2.24
CA GLN A 152 13.27 -12.57 3.34
C GLN A 152 14.17 -11.68 4.21
N ARG A 153 14.96 -10.81 3.59
CA ARG A 153 15.82 -9.88 4.32
C ARG A 153 15.04 -8.91 5.20
N LEU A 154 13.88 -8.44 4.73
CA LEU A 154 13.01 -7.58 5.53
C LEU A 154 12.52 -8.29 6.80
N TRP A 155 12.12 -9.56 6.68
CA TRP A 155 11.71 -10.36 7.82
C TRP A 155 12.84 -10.55 8.83
N ASP A 156 14.05 -10.81 8.34
CA ASP A 156 15.23 -10.92 9.19
C ASP A 156 15.53 -9.59 9.92
N ASP A 157 15.47 -8.47 9.21
CA ASP A 157 15.69 -7.13 9.76
C ASP A 157 14.62 -6.74 10.81
N LEU A 158 13.40 -7.25 10.65
CA LEU A 158 12.29 -7.07 11.60
C LEU A 158 12.29 -8.08 12.76
N GLY A 159 13.17 -9.09 12.72
CA GLY A 159 13.23 -10.15 13.73
C GLY A 159 12.04 -11.12 13.68
N ILE A 160 11.43 -11.30 12.51
CA ILE A 160 10.30 -12.21 12.33
C ILE A 160 10.85 -13.59 11.91
N GLU A 161 10.57 -14.60 12.73
CA GLU A 161 11.01 -15.97 12.53
C GLU A 161 9.86 -16.89 12.09
N GLY A 162 10.22 -18.08 11.57
CA GLY A 162 9.25 -19.15 11.24
C GLY A 162 8.46 -18.92 9.97
N LEU A 163 8.89 -18.04 9.10
CA LEU A 163 8.26 -17.81 7.81
C LEU A 163 8.66 -18.87 6.79
N GLN A 164 7.70 -19.30 5.98
CA GLN A 164 7.91 -20.23 4.88
C GLN A 164 7.69 -19.52 3.55
N LEU A 165 8.67 -19.60 2.67
CA LEU A 165 8.54 -19.16 1.29
C LEU A 165 7.78 -20.22 0.47
N GLN A 166 6.71 -19.80 -0.19
CA GLN A 166 5.99 -20.63 -1.16
C GLN A 166 5.99 -19.90 -2.50
N ILE A 167 6.41 -20.60 -3.55
CA ILE A 167 6.47 -20.07 -4.92
C ILE A 167 5.52 -20.91 -5.76
N ASN A 168 4.60 -20.23 -6.47
CA ASN A 168 3.71 -20.81 -7.45
C ASN A 168 4.13 -20.38 -8.85
N SER A 169 3.99 -21.28 -9.80
CA SER A 169 4.22 -21.01 -11.23
C SER A 169 2.91 -21.16 -12.02
#